data_877a5f14282dbb8710c629418c6647b1
#
_entry.id   877a5f14282dbb8710c629418c6647b1
#
_cell.length_a   1.000
_cell.length_b   1.000
_cell.length_c   1.000
_cell.angle_alpha   90.00
_cell.angle_beta   90.00
_cell.angle_gamma   90.00
#
_symmetry.space_group_name_H-M   'P 1'
#
loop_
_entity.id
_entity.type
_entity.pdbx_description
1 polymer ?
#
loop_
_entity_poly.entity_id
_entity_poly.type
_entity_poly.pdbx_seq_one_letter_code
_entity_poly.pdbx_strand_id
1 'polypeptide(L)'
;MNRYLELLSASRPALIMSLPHNDPALCRAAFEAGADAVKVHINVDHRASGTHFGSLAEEGAAFREMLAVAPGPMGLVPGASWEAAARDAEEAARMGFEFFSMYAHQMPVTLPENPAWMVACDGSYSLDEIAAMERRGANVVEASIMPGAEYGQPLCMRDLLKYASIVAHTTLPVVVPSQRCIRPEEVSALVQTGIRGIMIGAVVTGHTGEGIRRSVEAFRNAIDRM
;
A
#
# COMPACT_ATOMS: atom_id res chain seq x y z
N MET A 1 4.99 -19.42 4.31
CA MET A 1 5.45 -18.06 4.70
C MET A 1 4.65 -17.06 3.86
N ASN A 2 4.34 -15.86 4.34
CA ASN A 2 3.57 -14.87 3.59
C ASN A 2 4.47 -14.18 2.56
N ARG A 3 4.16 -14.31 1.26
CA ARG A 3 4.99 -13.77 0.16
C ARG A 3 5.18 -12.25 0.24
N TYR A 4 4.18 -11.51 0.74
CA TYR A 4 4.31 -10.06 0.91
C TYR A 4 5.38 -9.68 1.94
N LEU A 5 5.43 -10.41 3.07
CA LEU A 5 6.45 -10.17 4.09
C LEU A 5 7.85 -10.58 3.61
N GLU A 6 7.94 -11.63 2.79
CA GLU A 6 9.21 -12.02 2.14
C GLU A 6 9.74 -10.92 1.22
N LEU A 7 8.87 -10.29 0.41
CA LEU A 7 9.25 -9.16 -0.45
C LEU A 7 9.83 -8.00 0.37
N LEU A 8 9.19 -7.64 1.49
CA LEU A 8 9.64 -6.54 2.34
C LEU A 8 10.91 -6.86 3.14
N SER A 9 11.26 -8.14 3.26
CA SER A 9 12.51 -8.60 3.90
C SER A 9 13.69 -8.68 2.93
N ALA A 10 13.45 -8.54 1.64
CA ALA A 10 14.50 -8.60 0.63
C ALA A 10 15.46 -7.39 0.73
N SER A 11 16.64 -7.51 0.11
CA SER A 11 17.66 -6.44 0.11
C SER A 11 17.22 -5.19 -0.65
N ARG A 12 16.42 -5.35 -1.72
CA ARG A 12 15.83 -4.24 -2.49
C ARG A 12 14.45 -3.86 -1.96
N PRO A 13 14.05 -2.59 -2.06
CA PRO A 13 12.69 -2.18 -1.67
C PRO A 13 11.65 -2.78 -2.61
N ALA A 14 10.50 -3.17 -2.05
CA ALA A 14 9.36 -3.63 -2.82
C ALA A 14 8.68 -2.46 -3.55
N LEU A 15 8.26 -2.68 -4.79
CA LEU A 15 7.43 -1.75 -5.56
C LEU A 15 5.99 -2.25 -5.57
N ILE A 16 5.10 -1.52 -4.92
CA ILE A 16 3.69 -1.87 -4.78
C ILE A 16 2.86 -0.93 -5.65
N MET A 17 1.93 -1.46 -6.44
CA MET A 17 0.96 -0.64 -7.17
C MET A 17 -0.39 -0.62 -6.45
N SER A 18 -0.83 0.56 -6.00
CA SER A 18 -2.18 0.78 -5.48
C SER A 18 -3.10 1.17 -6.63
N LEU A 19 -3.99 0.27 -7.05
CA LEU A 19 -4.81 0.47 -8.25
C LEU A 19 -5.84 1.60 -8.06
N PRO A 20 -6.04 2.43 -9.09
CA PRO A 20 -7.08 3.48 -9.09
C PRO A 20 -8.49 2.93 -9.23
N HIS A 21 -8.65 1.73 -9.77
CA HIS A 21 -9.90 0.97 -9.94
C HIS A 21 -9.59 -0.52 -9.77
N ASN A 22 -10.58 -1.30 -9.31
CA ASN A 22 -10.46 -2.76 -9.22
C ASN A 22 -10.69 -3.41 -10.59
N ASP A 23 -9.72 -3.25 -11.48
CA ASP A 23 -9.78 -3.69 -12.88
C ASP A 23 -8.67 -4.73 -13.14
N PRO A 24 -9.04 -5.96 -13.58
CA PRO A 24 -8.08 -7.00 -13.94
C PRO A 24 -7.05 -6.58 -14.99
N ALA A 25 -7.43 -5.72 -15.94
CA ALA A 25 -6.51 -5.23 -16.97
C ALA A 25 -5.44 -4.28 -16.37
N LEU A 26 -5.82 -3.42 -15.41
CA LEU A 26 -4.88 -2.56 -14.68
C LEU A 26 -3.96 -3.38 -13.77
N CYS A 27 -4.48 -4.41 -13.11
CA CYS A 27 -3.70 -5.34 -12.29
C CYS A 27 -2.63 -6.04 -13.14
N ARG A 28 -3.01 -6.59 -14.29
CA ARG A 28 -2.09 -7.21 -15.25
C ARG A 28 -1.03 -6.23 -15.72
N ALA A 29 -1.43 -5.02 -16.11
CA ALA A 29 -0.51 -3.97 -16.54
C ALA A 29 0.54 -3.62 -15.47
N ALA A 30 0.15 -3.59 -14.19
CA ALA A 30 1.05 -3.32 -13.09
C ALA A 30 2.12 -4.43 -12.93
N PHE A 31 1.70 -5.69 -12.91
CA PHE A 31 2.64 -6.81 -12.77
C PHE A 31 3.55 -6.97 -13.98
N GLU A 32 3.01 -6.86 -15.20
CA GLU A 32 3.80 -6.92 -16.45
C GLU A 32 4.88 -5.83 -16.50
N ALA A 33 4.61 -4.66 -15.92
CA ALA A 33 5.55 -3.55 -15.83
C ALA A 33 6.58 -3.68 -14.69
N GLY A 34 6.47 -4.70 -13.84
CA GLY A 34 7.45 -5.00 -12.79
C GLY A 34 7.04 -4.58 -11.37
N ALA A 35 5.77 -4.39 -11.08
CA ALA A 35 5.30 -4.28 -9.70
C ALA A 35 5.51 -5.62 -8.97
N ASP A 36 6.01 -5.57 -7.73
CA ASP A 36 6.20 -6.75 -6.89
C ASP A 36 4.88 -7.19 -6.23
N ALA A 37 3.98 -6.24 -5.96
CA ALA A 37 2.68 -6.46 -5.35
C ALA A 37 1.63 -5.47 -5.86
N VAL A 38 0.34 -5.81 -5.70
CA VAL A 38 -0.79 -4.93 -6.05
C VAL A 38 -1.69 -4.77 -4.84
N LYS A 39 -2.19 -3.54 -4.60
CA LYS A 39 -3.19 -3.22 -3.58
C LYS A 39 -4.49 -2.73 -4.24
N VAL A 40 -5.62 -3.26 -3.77
CA VAL A 40 -6.99 -2.93 -4.20
C VAL A 40 -7.83 -2.46 -3.01
N HIS A 41 -9.06 -2.02 -3.25
CA HIS A 41 -9.89 -1.37 -2.23
C HIS A 41 -11.33 -1.84 -2.29
N ILE A 42 -12.05 -1.82 -1.15
CA ILE A 42 -13.52 -1.88 -1.04
C ILE A 42 -14.02 -0.88 -0.01
N ASN A 43 -15.31 -0.53 -0.08
CA ASN A 43 -16.01 0.29 0.92
C ASN A 43 -15.29 1.62 1.24
N VAL A 44 -14.74 2.29 0.24
CA VAL A 44 -13.99 3.54 0.45
C VAL A 44 -14.14 4.54 -0.70
N ASP A 45 -14.31 5.80 -0.35
CA ASP A 45 -14.10 6.94 -1.23
C ASP A 45 -12.61 7.30 -1.20
N HIS A 46 -11.86 6.78 -2.17
CA HIS A 46 -10.40 6.82 -2.14
C HIS A 46 -9.87 8.17 -2.63
N ARG A 47 -9.37 8.97 -1.71
CA ARG A 47 -8.92 10.35 -1.96
C ARG A 47 -7.90 10.46 -3.08
N ALA A 48 -6.90 9.59 -3.11
CA ALA A 48 -5.79 9.70 -4.04
C ALA A 48 -6.20 9.45 -5.50
N SER A 49 -7.23 8.62 -5.74
CA SER A 49 -7.76 8.35 -7.08
C SER A 49 -9.08 9.06 -7.37
N GLY A 50 -9.76 9.62 -6.36
CA GLY A 50 -11.10 10.16 -6.52
C GLY A 50 -12.16 9.09 -6.86
N THR A 51 -11.84 7.81 -6.64
CA THR A 51 -12.69 6.67 -6.98
C THR A 51 -13.50 6.24 -5.76
N HIS A 52 -14.80 6.00 -5.98
CA HIS A 52 -15.61 5.23 -5.06
C HIS A 52 -15.42 3.74 -5.33
N PHE A 53 -15.00 2.99 -4.32
CA PHE A 53 -14.91 1.54 -4.37
C PHE A 53 -16.10 0.92 -3.65
N GLY A 54 -16.80 0.02 -4.32
CA GLY A 54 -17.98 -0.65 -3.84
C GLY A 54 -17.71 -1.68 -2.73
N SER A 55 -18.76 -2.41 -2.38
CA SER A 55 -18.70 -3.51 -1.40
C SER A 55 -17.94 -4.72 -1.95
N LEU A 56 -17.58 -5.66 -1.06
CA LEU A 56 -17.00 -6.93 -1.46
C LEU A 56 -17.89 -7.72 -2.44
N ALA A 57 -19.21 -7.61 -2.28
CA ALA A 57 -20.16 -8.26 -3.18
C ALA A 57 -20.11 -7.67 -4.63
N GLU A 58 -19.95 -6.36 -4.75
CA GLU A 58 -19.85 -5.67 -6.03
C GLU A 58 -18.51 -5.91 -6.71
N GLU A 59 -17.41 -5.89 -5.97
CA GLU A 59 -16.04 -5.99 -6.48
C GLU A 59 -15.53 -7.44 -6.60
N GLY A 60 -16.19 -8.40 -5.96
CA GLY A 60 -15.72 -9.77 -5.80
C GLY A 60 -15.48 -10.54 -7.09
N ALA A 61 -16.20 -10.22 -8.19
CA ALA A 61 -15.94 -10.84 -9.49
C ALA A 61 -14.58 -10.42 -10.06
N ALA A 62 -14.27 -9.13 -10.02
CA ALA A 62 -12.98 -8.59 -10.45
C ALA A 62 -11.84 -9.15 -9.60
N PHE A 63 -12.03 -9.28 -8.27
CA PHE A 63 -11.02 -9.84 -7.38
C PHE A 63 -10.70 -11.31 -7.69
N ARG A 64 -11.71 -12.14 -7.94
CA ARG A 64 -11.48 -13.54 -8.34
C ARG A 64 -10.64 -13.65 -9.61
N GLU A 65 -10.94 -12.80 -10.60
CA GLU A 65 -10.16 -12.77 -11.85
C GLU A 65 -8.71 -12.31 -11.58
N MET A 66 -8.52 -11.23 -10.83
CA MET A 66 -7.18 -10.72 -10.50
C MET A 66 -6.36 -11.73 -9.70
N LEU A 67 -6.93 -12.30 -8.64
CA LEU A 67 -6.25 -13.27 -7.77
C LEU A 67 -5.86 -14.56 -8.50
N ALA A 68 -6.67 -14.99 -9.48
CA ALA A 68 -6.39 -16.20 -10.27
C ALA A 68 -5.16 -16.07 -11.18
N VAL A 69 -4.79 -14.84 -11.57
CA VAL A 69 -3.71 -14.59 -12.53
C VAL A 69 -2.55 -13.79 -11.96
N ALA A 70 -2.65 -13.29 -10.73
CA ALA A 70 -1.62 -12.48 -10.10
C ALA A 70 -0.34 -13.30 -9.82
N PRO A 71 0.82 -12.92 -10.40
CA PRO A 71 2.08 -13.62 -10.15
C PRO A 71 2.68 -13.29 -8.77
N GLY A 72 2.28 -12.16 -8.18
CA GLY A 72 2.74 -11.65 -6.90
C GLY A 72 1.62 -11.48 -5.87
N PRO A 73 1.94 -11.08 -4.64
CA PRO A 73 0.95 -10.87 -3.59
C PRO A 73 -0.01 -9.74 -3.92
N MET A 74 -1.27 -9.97 -3.55
CA MET A 74 -2.31 -8.95 -3.61
C MET A 74 -2.78 -8.56 -2.21
N GLY A 75 -2.98 -7.27 -2.01
CA GLY A 75 -3.51 -6.71 -0.78
C GLY A 75 -4.83 -5.99 -0.97
N LEU A 76 -5.56 -5.83 0.13
CA LEU A 76 -6.87 -5.19 0.15
C LEU A 76 -6.95 -4.12 1.25
N VAL A 77 -7.58 -2.99 0.93
CA VAL A 77 -8.17 -2.09 1.94
C VAL A 77 -9.61 -2.55 2.17
N PRO A 78 -9.94 -3.15 3.32
CA PRO A 78 -11.27 -3.74 3.54
C PRO A 78 -12.36 -2.70 3.82
N GLY A 79 -12.00 -1.44 3.99
CA GLY A 79 -12.92 -0.33 4.17
C GLY A 79 -12.31 0.87 4.86
N ALA A 80 -13.08 1.95 4.93
CA ALA A 80 -12.71 3.19 5.61
C ALA A 80 -13.39 3.35 6.98
N SER A 81 -14.01 2.29 7.51
CA SER A 81 -14.58 2.24 8.86
C SER A 81 -14.39 0.87 9.48
N TRP A 82 -14.41 0.81 10.83
CA TRP A 82 -14.27 -0.46 11.54
C TRP A 82 -15.44 -1.41 11.26
N GLU A 83 -16.67 -0.91 11.05
CA GLU A 83 -17.84 -1.70 10.73
C GLU A 83 -17.70 -2.40 9.36
N ALA A 84 -17.25 -1.67 8.34
CA ALA A 84 -17.04 -2.22 7.02
C ALA A 84 -15.95 -3.29 7.05
N ALA A 85 -14.82 -3.01 7.70
CA ALA A 85 -13.73 -3.95 7.84
C ALA A 85 -14.12 -5.20 8.64
N ALA A 86 -14.81 -5.05 9.76
CA ALA A 86 -15.27 -6.18 10.58
C ALA A 86 -16.24 -7.10 9.82
N ARG A 87 -17.07 -6.52 8.94
CA ARG A 87 -18.04 -7.29 8.14
C ARG A 87 -17.36 -8.12 7.04
N ASP A 88 -16.40 -7.53 6.33
CA ASP A 88 -15.91 -8.09 5.07
C ASP A 88 -14.52 -8.75 5.18
N ALA A 89 -13.75 -8.49 6.27
CA ALA A 89 -12.37 -8.93 6.39
C ALA A 89 -12.19 -10.47 6.35
N GLU A 90 -13.06 -11.22 7.03
CA GLU A 90 -12.95 -12.69 7.05
C GLU A 90 -13.24 -13.32 5.67
N GLU A 91 -14.25 -12.82 4.95
CA GLU A 91 -14.56 -13.30 3.60
C GLU A 91 -13.46 -12.94 2.63
N ALA A 92 -12.97 -11.70 2.68
CA ALA A 92 -11.85 -11.25 1.87
C ALA A 92 -10.56 -12.05 2.15
N ALA A 93 -10.27 -12.40 3.41
CA ALA A 93 -9.14 -13.26 3.76
C ALA A 93 -9.26 -14.64 3.10
N ARG A 94 -10.47 -15.24 3.07
CA ARG A 94 -10.73 -16.52 2.39
C ARG A 94 -10.59 -16.47 0.87
N MET A 95 -10.67 -15.28 0.26
CA MET A 95 -10.44 -15.11 -1.19
C MET A 95 -8.97 -15.27 -1.59
N GLY A 96 -8.02 -15.11 -0.64
CA GLY A 96 -6.60 -15.31 -0.89
C GLY A 96 -5.77 -14.03 -0.95
N PHE A 97 -6.28 -12.90 -0.47
CA PHE A 97 -5.44 -11.71 -0.27
C PHE A 97 -4.35 -11.98 0.77
N GLU A 98 -3.14 -11.53 0.51
CA GLU A 98 -1.97 -11.81 1.35
C GLU A 98 -1.68 -10.72 2.37
N PHE A 99 -2.18 -9.51 2.17
CA PHE A 99 -2.12 -8.45 3.17
C PHE A 99 -3.36 -7.57 3.14
N PHE A 100 -3.69 -7.01 4.30
CA PHE A 100 -4.69 -5.96 4.44
C PHE A 100 -4.02 -4.66 4.86
N SER A 101 -4.58 -3.54 4.40
CA SER A 101 -4.11 -2.21 4.79
C SER A 101 -5.26 -1.34 5.23
N MET A 102 -5.15 -0.72 6.41
CA MET A 102 -6.06 0.34 6.85
C MET A 102 -5.44 1.16 7.98
N TYR A 103 -6.00 2.33 8.23
CA TYR A 103 -5.58 3.17 9.35
C TYR A 103 -5.95 2.53 10.69
N ALA A 104 -5.03 2.58 11.67
CA ALA A 104 -5.26 1.96 12.97
C ALA A 104 -6.53 2.50 13.68
N HIS A 105 -6.88 3.77 13.50
CA HIS A 105 -8.11 4.35 14.06
C HIS A 105 -9.41 3.89 13.39
N GLN A 106 -9.30 3.13 12.29
CA GLN A 106 -10.44 2.53 11.57
C GLN A 106 -10.47 1.01 11.72
N MET A 107 -9.44 0.41 12.35
CA MET A 107 -9.32 -1.05 12.46
C MET A 107 -10.16 -1.61 13.61
N PRO A 108 -10.80 -2.78 13.42
CA PRO A 108 -11.29 -3.58 14.53
C PRO A 108 -10.14 -3.98 15.47
N VAL A 109 -10.42 -4.06 16.78
CA VAL A 109 -9.40 -4.51 17.75
C VAL A 109 -9.11 -6.01 17.67
N THR A 110 -10.01 -6.77 17.07
CA THR A 110 -9.86 -8.20 16.79
C THR A 110 -9.75 -8.39 15.27
N LEU A 111 -8.66 -8.93 14.82
CA LEU A 111 -8.33 -9.10 13.41
C LEU A 111 -8.13 -10.58 13.09
N PRO A 112 -8.41 -11.04 11.85
CA PRO A 112 -7.96 -12.35 11.40
C PRO A 112 -6.43 -12.46 11.53
N GLU A 113 -5.93 -13.63 11.93
CA GLU A 113 -4.48 -13.88 12.02
C GLU A 113 -3.79 -13.84 10.63
N ASN A 114 -4.51 -14.20 9.60
CA ASN A 114 -4.14 -14.07 8.21
C ASN A 114 -5.23 -13.31 7.47
N PRO A 115 -4.88 -12.45 6.56
CA PRO A 115 -3.57 -12.10 5.97
C PRO A 115 -2.68 -11.22 6.87
N ALA A 116 -1.48 -10.84 6.38
CA ALA A 116 -0.61 -9.90 7.07
C ALA A 116 -1.27 -8.51 7.18
N TRP A 117 -1.02 -7.79 8.27
CA TRP A 117 -1.56 -6.45 8.48
C TRP A 117 -0.51 -5.37 8.24
N MET A 118 -0.74 -4.58 7.19
CA MET A 118 -0.05 -3.32 6.95
C MET A 118 -0.87 -2.20 7.57
N VAL A 119 -0.47 -1.75 8.76
CA VAL A 119 -1.21 -0.74 9.52
C VAL A 119 -0.78 0.66 9.10
N ALA A 120 -1.73 1.44 8.59
CA ALA A 120 -1.47 2.81 8.19
C ALA A 120 -1.54 3.75 9.41
N CYS A 121 -0.60 4.70 9.45
CA CYS A 121 -0.63 5.85 10.33
C CYS A 121 -0.74 7.14 9.50
N ASP A 122 -1.46 8.12 9.99
CA ASP A 122 -1.44 9.48 9.47
C ASP A 122 -0.51 10.39 10.30
N GLY A 123 -0.47 11.66 9.97
CA GLY A 123 0.41 12.63 10.62
C GLY A 123 0.04 12.98 12.08
N SER A 124 -1.05 12.43 12.63
CA SER A 124 -1.48 12.65 14.02
C SER A 124 -0.90 11.63 15.00
N TYR A 125 -0.41 10.48 14.50
CA TYR A 125 0.16 9.43 15.34
C TYR A 125 1.52 9.85 15.89
N SER A 126 1.71 9.64 17.19
CA SER A 126 3.02 9.77 17.82
C SER A 126 3.93 8.59 17.42
N LEU A 127 5.25 8.81 17.54
CA LEU A 127 6.22 7.75 17.28
C LEU A 127 6.08 6.57 18.25
N ASP A 128 5.63 6.82 19.49
CA ASP A 128 5.36 5.77 20.48
C ASP A 128 4.16 4.91 20.11
N GLU A 129 3.11 5.50 19.52
CA GLU A 129 1.97 4.74 18.99
C GLU A 129 2.42 3.87 17.80
N ILE A 130 3.23 4.41 16.88
CA ILE A 130 3.78 3.65 15.76
C ILE A 130 4.64 2.49 16.26
N ALA A 131 5.53 2.73 17.23
CA ALA A 131 6.35 1.68 17.85
C ALA A 131 5.50 0.60 18.57
N ALA A 132 4.31 0.97 19.06
CA ALA A 132 3.41 0.03 19.71
C ALA A 132 2.63 -0.87 18.76
N MET A 133 2.56 -0.55 17.45
CA MET A 133 1.77 -1.30 16.46
C MET A 133 2.19 -2.77 16.38
N GLU A 134 3.50 -3.07 16.46
CA GLU A 134 4.02 -4.44 16.45
C GLU A 134 3.40 -5.31 17.55
N ARG A 135 3.34 -4.77 18.78
CA ARG A 135 2.76 -5.49 19.94
C ARG A 135 1.26 -5.73 19.79
N ARG A 136 0.62 -5.09 18.82
CA ARG A 136 -0.81 -5.22 18.51
C ARG A 136 -1.09 -6.03 17.25
N GLY A 137 -0.06 -6.72 16.72
CA GLY A 137 -0.20 -7.64 15.59
C GLY A 137 0.01 -7.01 14.22
N ALA A 138 0.45 -5.76 14.12
CA ALA A 138 0.90 -5.21 12.86
C ALA A 138 2.13 -5.94 12.36
N ASN A 139 2.19 -6.17 11.04
CA ASN A 139 3.35 -6.78 10.37
C ASN A 139 4.15 -5.75 9.57
N VAL A 140 3.51 -4.65 9.15
CA VAL A 140 4.06 -3.60 8.31
C VAL A 140 3.46 -2.26 8.72
N VAL A 141 4.23 -1.18 8.66
CA VAL A 141 3.73 0.19 8.82
C VAL A 141 3.56 0.83 7.45
N GLU A 142 2.36 1.33 7.14
CA GLU A 142 2.14 2.23 6.00
C GLU A 142 2.22 3.68 6.48
N ALA A 143 3.27 4.40 6.04
CA ALA A 143 3.50 5.79 6.45
C ALA A 143 2.66 6.78 5.61
N SER A 144 1.34 6.76 5.79
CA SER A 144 0.36 7.60 5.10
C SER A 144 0.23 9.00 5.73
N ILE A 145 1.34 9.65 6.02
CA ILE A 145 1.45 10.79 6.93
C ILE A 145 1.18 12.18 6.32
N MET A 146 0.86 12.25 5.03
CA MET A 146 0.61 13.55 4.40
C MET A 146 -0.83 14.01 4.59
N PRO A 147 -1.05 15.30 4.96
CA PRO A 147 -2.38 15.87 4.98
C PRO A 147 -3.02 15.79 3.58
N GLY A 148 -4.32 15.52 3.51
CA GLY A 148 -5.01 15.36 2.23
C GLY A 148 -4.95 16.58 1.30
N ALA A 149 -4.80 17.79 1.85
CA ALA A 149 -4.61 19.03 1.08
C ALA A 149 -3.24 19.11 0.40
N GLU A 150 -2.30 18.27 0.79
CA GLU A 150 -0.93 18.25 0.27
C GLU A 150 -0.68 17.11 -0.73
N TYR A 151 -1.73 16.32 -1.06
CA TYR A 151 -1.61 15.25 -2.05
C TYR A 151 -1.23 15.82 -3.43
N GLY A 152 -0.30 15.15 -4.10
CA GLY A 152 0.22 15.58 -5.40
C GLY A 152 1.28 16.70 -5.35
N GLN A 153 1.55 17.27 -4.17
CA GLN A 153 2.69 18.20 -4.03
C GLN A 153 4.03 17.46 -4.17
N PRO A 154 5.10 18.14 -4.59
CA PRO A 154 6.43 17.53 -4.67
C PRO A 154 6.91 16.98 -3.32
N LEU A 155 7.69 15.89 -3.37
CA LEU A 155 8.41 15.38 -2.21
C LEU A 155 9.42 16.41 -1.73
N CYS A 156 9.56 16.58 -0.42
CA CYS A 156 10.51 17.52 0.15
C CYS A 156 11.37 16.90 1.27
N MET A 157 12.44 17.58 1.64
CA MET A 157 13.37 17.10 2.70
C MET A 157 12.66 16.80 4.02
N ARG A 158 11.65 17.60 4.39
CA ARG A 158 10.89 17.37 5.63
C ARG A 158 10.14 16.04 5.61
N ASP A 159 9.65 15.62 4.45
CA ASP A 159 8.95 14.34 4.30
C ASP A 159 9.93 13.18 4.53
N LEU A 160 11.14 13.25 3.96
CA LEU A 160 12.21 12.26 4.19
C LEU A 160 12.59 12.17 5.66
N LEU A 161 12.71 13.30 6.37
CA LEU A 161 13.01 13.32 7.81
C LEU A 161 11.91 12.64 8.62
N LYS A 162 10.62 12.82 8.25
CA LYS A 162 9.50 12.13 8.90
C LYS A 162 9.55 10.62 8.66
N TYR A 163 9.80 10.18 7.42
CA TYR A 163 9.92 8.76 7.12
C TYR A 163 11.10 8.11 7.85
N ALA A 164 12.26 8.76 7.86
CA ALA A 164 13.43 8.29 8.61
C ALA A 164 13.15 8.20 10.13
N SER A 165 12.41 9.17 10.67
CA SER A 165 12.00 9.14 12.07
C SER A 165 11.09 7.96 12.39
N ILE A 166 10.10 7.64 11.53
CA ILE A 166 9.24 6.46 11.68
C ILE A 166 10.09 5.19 11.65
N VAL A 167 10.96 5.04 10.64
CA VAL A 167 11.84 3.87 10.50
C VAL A 167 12.71 3.67 11.74
N ALA A 168 13.23 4.74 12.32
CA ALA A 168 14.07 4.66 13.53
C ALA A 168 13.31 4.23 14.80
N HIS A 169 11.98 4.30 14.82
CA HIS A 169 11.16 4.00 15.99
C HIS A 169 10.35 2.69 15.88
N THR A 170 10.48 1.94 14.79
CA THR A 170 9.82 0.63 14.65
C THR A 170 10.79 -0.42 14.12
N THR A 171 10.57 -1.69 14.49
CA THR A 171 11.27 -2.84 13.91
C THR A 171 10.54 -3.37 12.67
N LEU A 172 9.29 -2.95 12.46
CA LEU A 172 8.48 -3.36 11.32
C LEU A 172 9.00 -2.73 10.02
N PRO A 173 8.89 -3.42 8.89
CA PRO A 173 9.12 -2.81 7.59
C PRO A 173 8.16 -1.64 7.36
N VAL A 174 8.68 -0.53 6.83
CA VAL A 174 7.90 0.67 6.53
C VAL A 174 7.70 0.78 5.03
N VAL A 175 6.45 0.99 4.62
CA VAL A 175 6.04 1.26 3.23
C VAL A 175 5.59 2.72 3.12
N VAL A 176 6.09 3.44 2.12
CA VAL A 176 5.70 4.83 1.84
C VAL A 176 4.76 4.88 0.64
N PRO A 177 3.50 5.32 0.83
CA PRO A 177 2.57 5.54 -0.28
C PRO A 177 2.83 6.87 -0.98
N SER A 178 2.55 6.93 -2.29
CA SER A 178 2.68 8.14 -3.10
C SER A 178 1.54 9.15 -2.85
N GLN A 179 1.46 9.67 -1.65
CA GLN A 179 0.63 10.84 -1.33
C GLN A 179 1.26 12.12 -1.91
N ARG A 180 2.59 12.20 -1.93
CA ARG A 180 3.36 13.17 -2.72
C ARG A 180 3.47 12.70 -4.17
N CYS A 181 3.68 13.62 -5.09
CA CYS A 181 4.04 13.31 -6.47
C CYS A 181 5.51 12.86 -6.52
N ILE A 182 5.77 11.65 -6.01
CA ILE A 182 7.11 11.05 -5.97
C ILE A 182 7.57 10.77 -7.40
N ARG A 183 8.83 11.07 -7.70
CA ARG A 183 9.45 10.83 -9.00
C ARG A 183 10.48 9.70 -8.92
N PRO A 184 10.74 8.98 -10.03
CA PRO A 184 11.74 7.90 -10.05
C PRO A 184 13.13 8.33 -9.57
N GLU A 185 13.53 9.58 -9.83
CA GLU A 185 14.83 10.13 -9.41
C GLU A 185 14.94 10.28 -7.88
N GLU A 186 13.82 10.29 -7.16
CA GLU A 186 13.75 10.45 -5.71
C GLU A 186 13.78 9.10 -4.96
N VAL A 187 13.72 7.98 -5.68
CA VAL A 187 13.71 6.62 -5.10
C VAL A 187 14.91 6.38 -4.20
N SER A 188 16.12 6.75 -4.65
CA SER A 188 17.33 6.58 -3.84
C SER A 188 17.27 7.35 -2.51
N ALA A 189 16.77 8.59 -2.52
CA ALA A 189 16.61 9.38 -1.31
C ALA A 189 15.57 8.79 -0.35
N LEU A 190 14.48 8.24 -0.87
CA LEU A 190 13.48 7.53 -0.08
C LEU A 190 14.08 6.27 0.57
N VAL A 191 14.78 5.44 -0.20
CA VAL A 191 15.39 4.21 0.31
C VAL A 191 16.45 4.47 1.37
N GLN A 192 17.21 5.57 1.25
CA GLN A 192 18.17 6.01 2.27
C GLN A 192 17.52 6.32 3.62
N THR A 193 16.21 6.56 3.68
CA THR A 193 15.49 6.68 4.97
C THR A 193 15.34 5.34 5.70
N GLY A 194 15.63 4.21 5.04
CA GLY A 194 15.50 2.86 5.60
C GLY A 194 14.15 2.19 5.33
N ILE A 195 13.28 2.79 4.51
CA ILE A 195 11.99 2.15 4.11
C ILE A 195 12.23 0.85 3.32
N ARG A 196 11.24 -0.04 3.37
CA ARG A 196 11.29 -1.36 2.72
C ARG A 196 10.36 -1.49 1.52
N GLY A 197 9.48 -0.51 1.30
CA GLY A 197 8.60 -0.50 0.14
C GLY A 197 8.18 0.90 -0.28
N ILE A 198 7.97 1.07 -1.57
CA ILE A 198 7.37 2.25 -2.19
C ILE A 198 6.06 1.81 -2.81
N MET A 199 4.97 2.47 -2.45
CA MET A 199 3.65 2.15 -2.99
C MET A 199 3.17 3.32 -3.85
N ILE A 200 3.20 3.14 -5.17
CA ILE A 200 2.71 4.14 -6.12
C ILE A 200 1.24 3.93 -6.44
N GLY A 201 0.51 5.01 -6.63
CA GLY A 201 -0.92 5.01 -6.96
C GLY A 201 -1.27 6.17 -7.89
N ALA A 202 -2.56 6.50 -8.02
CA ALA A 202 -3.10 7.45 -9.00
C ALA A 202 -2.43 8.83 -9.01
N VAL A 203 -1.91 9.30 -7.88
CA VAL A 203 -1.14 10.57 -7.78
C VAL A 203 0.07 10.57 -8.73
N VAL A 204 0.68 9.41 -8.93
CA VAL A 204 1.88 9.23 -9.78
C VAL A 204 1.53 8.63 -11.14
N THR A 205 0.62 7.64 -11.16
CA THR A 205 0.36 6.83 -12.36
C THR A 205 -0.79 7.36 -13.21
N GLY A 206 -1.66 8.21 -12.64
CA GLY A 206 -2.99 8.46 -13.21
C GLY A 206 -3.87 7.20 -13.15
N HIS A 207 -4.85 7.11 -14.07
CA HIS A 207 -5.92 6.11 -14.01
C HIS A 207 -5.87 5.08 -15.15
N THR A 208 -4.95 5.20 -16.09
CA THR A 208 -4.91 4.37 -17.31
C THR A 208 -3.85 3.27 -17.21
N GLY A 209 -4.08 2.16 -17.92
CA GLY A 209 -3.09 1.07 -18.00
C GLY A 209 -1.75 1.52 -18.59
N GLU A 210 -1.76 2.47 -19.54
CA GLU A 210 -0.54 3.07 -20.09
C GLU A 210 0.22 3.89 -19.03
N GLY A 211 -0.49 4.73 -18.26
CA GLY A 211 0.09 5.51 -17.18
C GLY A 211 0.69 4.62 -16.10
N ILE A 212 -0.01 3.52 -15.73
CA ILE A 212 0.51 2.52 -14.79
C ILE A 212 1.78 1.87 -15.33
N ARG A 213 1.77 1.32 -16.56
CA ARG A 213 2.97 0.71 -17.16
C ARG A 213 4.16 1.65 -17.14
N ARG A 214 4.00 2.84 -17.70
CA ARG A 214 5.09 3.84 -17.77
C ARG A 214 5.66 4.16 -16.39
N SER A 215 4.80 4.39 -15.40
CA SER A 215 5.25 4.75 -14.06
C SER A 215 5.89 3.57 -13.34
N VAL A 216 5.28 2.39 -13.37
CA VAL A 216 5.84 1.18 -12.72
C VAL A 216 7.20 0.83 -13.32
N GLU A 217 7.35 0.83 -14.65
CA GLU A 217 8.63 0.60 -15.34
C GLU A 217 9.70 1.62 -14.93
N ALA A 218 9.33 2.90 -14.83
CA ALA A 218 10.27 3.95 -14.44
C ALA A 218 10.76 3.77 -13.00
N PHE A 219 9.85 3.46 -12.05
CA PHE A 219 10.22 3.18 -10.66
C PHE A 219 11.00 1.86 -10.53
N ARG A 220 10.61 0.82 -11.26
CA ARG A 220 11.34 -0.46 -11.29
C ARG A 220 12.78 -0.24 -11.74
N ASN A 221 12.97 0.47 -12.85
CA ASN A 221 14.29 0.81 -13.36
C ASN A 221 15.11 1.64 -12.35
N ALA A 222 14.48 2.55 -11.61
CA ALA A 222 15.17 3.33 -10.59
C ALA A 222 15.63 2.46 -9.40
N ILE A 223 14.78 1.51 -8.97
CA ILE A 223 15.12 0.55 -7.90
C ILE A 223 16.24 -0.41 -8.35
N ASP A 224 16.18 -0.92 -9.57
CA ASP A 224 17.13 -1.93 -10.08
C ASP A 224 18.54 -1.36 -10.36
N ARG A 225 18.69 -0.02 -10.41
CA ARG A 225 19.98 0.67 -10.56
C ARG A 225 20.68 0.98 -9.24
N MET A 226 20.07 0.70 -8.12
CA MET A 226 20.64 0.92 -6.79
C MET A 226 21.55 -0.24 -6.38
#